data_0019fd2aff028feb1111958b1b4664ce
#
_entry.id   0019fd2aff028feb1111958b1b4664ce
#
_cell.length_a   1.000
_cell.length_b   1.000
_cell.length_c   1.000
_cell.angle_alpha   90.00
_cell.angle_beta   90.00
_cell.angle_gamma   90.00
#
_symmetry.space_group_name_H-M   'P 1'
#
loop_
_entity.id
_entity.type
_entity.pdbx_description
1 polymer ?
#
loop_
_entity_poly.entity_id
_entity_poly.type
_entity_poly.pdbx_seq_one_letter_code
_entity_poly.pdbx_strand_id
1 'polypeptide(L)'
;MSKKSRRIVGAVILGVIVGLVATACGGGSSSDGAEVKWAFSLPTSWDPVTSRTGNDINTISLAYASLTRLDAEGNVEPSLAESWKYNGDGTAVTFTLRDGLTFSDGTALDAQAVKAFFDRGKTQDDSFLRDQLAGVADVSADSATDVTLHLTDADYQIPYLVAGRTGAIASPTAAADPQKLSVWPVGAGPFTITDFVAEDHAYFEKNPNYWDADNIHIDHFDLSVAPDPATLVAGVQSGSIDFATLPALQSKEAEAAGLDVTVKPSLAANDVSINLNKAPFDNPKVVEAFRYAFDRQAFVDVVTNGLGSTTSQPFPDGYLAFNPEIEKLWNYDPDRASRLLNEAGFAPGQLSIEITAQSAATNRAELVQSQLKKIGVESTIKVVPPGSSTWQSEVYIAKNPQLATDGTIGRESPVQNLLAVYGPEGIMNLSGPHASPEFTTALDAVRRTPLEDPEYKPRLWQAVKVGVEQSPTNYLFSNPWIIVSNPDLKNLNILPSQVRWEGVTVS
;
A
#
# COMPACT_ATOMS: atom_id res chain seq x y z
N MET A 1 70.40 20.29 24.66
CA MET A 1 70.85 21.57 25.30
C MET A 1 69.59 22.29 25.76
N SER A 2 69.51 22.35 27.07
CA SER A 2 69.34 23.43 28.06
C SER A 2 67.92 23.95 28.16
N LYS A 3 67.13 23.46 29.13
CA LYS A 3 66.87 24.01 30.49
C LYS A 3 66.46 25.50 30.52
N LYS A 4 65.20 25.75 30.99
CA LYS A 4 65.01 26.34 32.31
C LYS A 4 63.53 26.48 32.71
N SER A 5 63.28 25.94 33.87
CA SER A 5 62.14 26.12 34.76
C SER A 5 62.09 27.55 35.35
N ARG A 6 60.85 28.01 35.72
CA ARG A 6 60.68 28.88 36.92
C ARG A 6 59.26 28.71 37.49
N ARG A 7 59.25 28.32 38.75
CA ARG A 7 58.14 28.37 39.71
C ARG A 7 58.03 29.78 40.29
N ILE A 8 56.80 30.22 40.65
CA ILE A 8 56.44 31.12 41.74
C ILE A 8 54.96 30.96 41.97
N VAL A 9 54.44 30.32 43.01
CA VAL A 9 54.09 30.71 44.38
C VAL A 9 52.96 31.76 44.45
N GLY A 10 51.77 31.37 44.77
CA GLY A 10 50.90 31.50 45.91
C GLY A 10 50.19 32.84 46.09
N ALA A 11 48.89 32.74 46.22
CA ALA A 11 48.10 33.47 47.24
C ALA A 11 46.65 32.90 47.35
N VAL A 12 46.34 32.46 48.52
CA VAL A 12 45.00 32.07 49.00
C VAL A 12 44.25 33.35 49.30
N ILE A 13 43.03 33.53 48.68
CA ILE A 13 42.03 34.48 49.18
C ILE A 13 40.76 33.72 49.39
N LEU A 14 40.37 33.57 50.64
CA LEU A 14 39.13 33.06 51.15
C LEU A 14 38.08 34.17 51.00
N GLY A 15 37.13 33.96 50.08
CA GLY A 15 35.96 34.87 49.91
C GLY A 15 34.65 34.08 50.15
N VAL A 16 33.98 34.42 51.23
CA VAL A 16 32.65 33.97 51.59
C VAL A 16 31.69 34.53 50.58
N ILE A 17 30.99 33.66 49.83
CA ILE A 17 29.87 34.05 48.98
C ILE A 17 28.58 33.45 49.62
N VAL A 18 27.78 34.38 50.07
CA VAL A 18 26.40 34.21 50.54
C VAL A 18 25.54 33.66 49.43
N GLY A 19 24.83 32.56 49.74
CA GLY A 19 23.91 31.93 48.79
C GLY A 19 22.72 32.82 48.44
N LEU A 20 22.53 33.04 47.18
CA LEU A 20 21.26 33.42 46.58
C LEU A 20 20.67 32.15 45.92
N VAL A 21 19.76 31.52 46.64
CA VAL A 21 18.85 30.52 46.07
C VAL A 21 17.90 31.28 45.14
N ALA A 22 18.22 31.37 43.89
CA ALA A 22 17.22 31.71 42.85
C ALA A 22 16.44 30.46 42.56
N THR A 23 15.25 30.34 43.12
CA THR A 23 14.21 29.45 42.64
C THR A 23 13.80 29.89 41.25
N ALA A 24 14.46 29.33 40.23
CA ALA A 24 13.99 29.38 38.86
C ALA A 24 12.96 28.21 38.67
N CYS A 25 11.75 28.38 39.18
CA CYS A 25 10.57 27.77 38.64
C CYS A 25 10.23 28.57 37.37
N GLY A 26 10.83 28.20 36.28
CA GLY A 26 10.51 28.63 34.95
C GLY A 26 10.34 27.36 34.14
N GLY A 27 9.19 26.67 34.34
CA GLY A 27 8.65 25.78 33.34
C GLY A 27 8.19 26.67 32.19
N GLY A 28 9.10 27.01 31.32
CA GLY A 28 8.76 27.39 29.96
C GLY A 28 8.34 26.07 29.28
N SER A 29 7.06 25.76 29.30
CA SER A 29 6.50 24.98 28.20
C SER A 29 6.79 25.81 26.97
N SER A 30 7.87 25.49 26.25
CA SER A 30 7.94 25.76 24.82
C SER A 30 6.69 25.08 24.26
N SER A 31 5.78 25.87 23.71
CA SER A 31 4.70 25.39 22.89
C SER A 31 5.32 24.98 21.55
N ASP A 32 6.21 24.01 21.57
CA ASP A 32 6.49 23.21 20.41
C ASP A 32 5.22 22.39 20.21
N GLY A 33 4.53 22.59 19.08
CA GLY A 33 3.28 21.92 18.76
C GLY A 33 3.45 20.40 18.76
N ALA A 34 2.35 19.68 18.67
CA ALA A 34 2.38 18.21 18.62
C ALA A 34 3.19 17.73 17.40
N GLU A 35 4.24 16.96 17.64
CA GLU A 35 5.13 16.41 16.61
C GLU A 35 4.95 14.90 16.47
N VAL A 36 5.02 14.38 15.25
CA VAL A 36 5.05 12.94 14.96
C VAL A 36 6.26 12.61 14.09
N LYS A 37 7.05 11.64 14.53
CA LYS A 37 8.23 11.10 13.82
C LYS A 37 7.89 9.72 13.27
N TRP A 38 7.66 9.65 11.97
CA TRP A 38 7.32 8.41 11.27
C TRP A 38 8.50 7.88 10.47
N ALA A 39 8.96 6.67 10.78
CA ALA A 39 9.94 5.96 9.98
C ALA A 39 9.24 5.06 8.96
N PHE A 40 9.37 5.40 7.67
CA PHE A 40 8.74 4.68 6.57
C PHE A 40 9.58 4.81 5.28
N SER A 41 9.00 4.62 4.10
CA SER A 41 9.64 4.89 2.82
C SER A 41 9.25 6.27 2.31
N LEU A 42 10.19 6.99 1.71
CA LEU A 42 9.84 8.14 0.88
C LEU A 42 9.19 7.65 -0.43
N PRO A 43 8.29 8.44 -1.05
CA PRO A 43 7.64 8.03 -2.28
C PRO A 43 8.63 8.05 -3.45
N THR A 44 8.36 7.24 -4.46
CA THR A 44 9.16 7.20 -5.70
C THR A 44 9.09 8.52 -6.48
N SER A 45 8.04 9.29 -6.26
CA SER A 45 7.82 10.66 -6.71
C SER A 45 6.75 11.29 -5.82
N TRP A 46 6.93 12.54 -5.43
CA TRP A 46 5.88 13.32 -4.76
C TRP A 46 4.78 13.76 -5.72
N ASP A 47 5.00 13.75 -7.03
CA ASP A 47 3.95 13.98 -8.01
C ASP A 47 3.09 12.72 -8.19
N PRO A 48 1.78 12.74 -7.87
CA PRO A 48 0.91 11.58 -7.99
C PRO A 48 0.85 10.99 -9.41
N VAL A 49 1.07 11.81 -10.45
CA VAL A 49 1.06 11.36 -11.85
C VAL A 49 2.26 10.49 -12.17
N THR A 50 3.43 10.77 -11.60
CA THR A 50 4.69 10.05 -11.86
C THR A 50 5.10 9.09 -10.74
N SER A 51 4.36 9.04 -9.64
CA SER A 51 4.54 8.06 -8.55
C SER A 51 4.30 6.63 -9.08
N ARG A 52 5.21 5.69 -8.77
CA ARG A 52 5.30 4.39 -9.46
C ARG A 52 4.72 3.23 -8.68
N THR A 53 4.69 3.30 -7.35
CA THR A 53 4.28 2.19 -6.51
C THR A 53 2.95 2.48 -5.80
N GLY A 54 2.14 1.44 -5.54
CA GLY A 54 0.92 1.57 -4.75
C GLY A 54 1.21 1.99 -3.31
N ASN A 55 2.39 1.65 -2.78
CA ASN A 55 2.79 1.99 -1.42
C ASN A 55 3.01 3.51 -1.21
N ASP A 56 3.28 4.24 -2.29
CA ASP A 56 3.52 5.70 -2.23
C ASP A 56 2.29 6.47 -1.71
N ILE A 57 1.08 5.90 -1.81
CA ILE A 57 -0.14 6.54 -1.28
C ILE A 57 -0.02 6.85 0.21
N ASN A 58 0.66 6.02 0.99
CA ASN A 58 0.83 6.23 2.42
C ASN A 58 1.55 7.56 2.73
N THR A 59 2.50 7.94 1.91
CA THR A 59 3.33 9.14 2.11
C THR A 59 2.84 10.33 1.31
N ILE A 60 2.41 10.15 0.07
CA ILE A 60 1.87 11.28 -0.71
C ILE A 60 0.57 11.83 -0.09
N SER A 61 -0.20 11.01 0.61
CA SER A 61 -1.41 11.46 1.33
C SER A 61 -1.12 12.46 2.47
N LEU A 62 0.13 12.62 2.90
CA LEU A 62 0.51 13.71 3.79
C LEU A 62 0.29 15.07 3.12
N ALA A 63 0.65 15.21 1.83
CA ALA A 63 0.56 16.46 1.10
C ALA A 63 -0.69 16.59 0.21
N TYR A 64 -1.35 15.48 -0.10
CA TYR A 64 -2.48 15.45 -1.04
C TYR A 64 -3.73 14.85 -0.41
N ALA A 65 -4.87 15.42 -0.73
CA ALA A 65 -6.16 14.78 -0.55
C ALA A 65 -6.68 14.27 -1.90
N SER A 66 -7.43 13.17 -1.87
CA SER A 66 -8.08 12.59 -3.05
C SER A 66 -9.51 13.13 -3.20
N LEU A 67 -10.14 12.93 -4.35
CA LEU A 67 -11.55 13.35 -4.56
C LEU A 67 -12.50 12.62 -3.62
N THR A 68 -12.31 11.32 -3.45
CA THR A 68 -12.99 10.46 -2.47
C THR A 68 -11.95 9.77 -1.59
N ARG A 69 -12.36 9.01 -0.60
CA ARG A 69 -11.49 8.20 0.26
C ARG A 69 -12.19 6.91 0.69
N LEU A 70 -11.49 5.98 1.32
CA LEU A 70 -12.08 4.74 1.82
C LEU A 70 -12.21 4.76 3.34
N ASP A 71 -13.21 4.05 3.87
CA ASP A 71 -13.29 3.67 5.27
C ASP A 71 -12.51 2.37 5.55
N ALA A 72 -12.58 1.87 6.79
CA ALA A 72 -11.87 0.67 7.23
C ALA A 72 -12.41 -0.62 6.57
N GLU A 73 -13.66 -0.65 6.20
CA GLU A 73 -14.35 -1.76 5.54
C GLU A 73 -14.14 -1.73 4.02
N GLY A 74 -13.58 -0.64 3.47
CA GLY A 74 -13.33 -0.42 2.06
C GLY A 74 -14.50 0.20 1.31
N ASN A 75 -15.44 0.86 2.00
CA ASN A 75 -16.46 1.65 1.34
C ASN A 75 -15.96 3.04 0.97
N VAL A 76 -16.52 3.61 -0.09
CA VAL A 76 -16.15 4.96 -0.55
C VAL A 76 -16.84 6.02 0.29
N GLU A 77 -16.05 7.00 0.75
CA GLU A 77 -16.51 8.17 1.51
C GLU A 77 -16.16 9.49 0.80
N PRO A 78 -16.88 10.60 1.07
CA PRO A 78 -16.49 11.94 0.65
C PRO A 78 -15.10 12.36 1.16
N SER A 79 -14.38 13.16 0.31
CA SER A 79 -13.12 13.81 0.68
C SER A 79 -13.08 15.23 0.08
N LEU A 80 -12.27 15.53 -0.94
CA LEU A 80 -12.34 16.82 -1.64
C LEU A 80 -13.70 17.04 -2.31
N ALA A 81 -14.29 15.98 -2.88
CA ALA A 81 -15.68 15.98 -3.29
C ALA A 81 -16.58 15.66 -2.09
N GLU A 82 -17.59 16.49 -1.84
CA GLU A 82 -18.58 16.24 -0.81
C GLU A 82 -19.67 15.26 -1.26
N SER A 83 -19.85 15.10 -2.58
CA SER A 83 -20.81 14.18 -3.18
C SER A 83 -20.45 13.86 -4.62
N TRP A 84 -21.08 12.81 -5.17
CA TRP A 84 -21.01 12.50 -6.60
C TRP A 84 -22.36 11.93 -7.10
N LYS A 85 -22.60 12.07 -8.40
CA LYS A 85 -23.82 11.60 -9.04
C LYS A 85 -23.55 11.10 -10.45
N TYR A 86 -24.00 9.90 -10.74
CA TYR A 86 -23.99 9.37 -12.09
C TYR A 86 -25.17 9.89 -12.93
N ASN A 87 -24.96 9.96 -14.24
CA ASN A 87 -26.05 10.10 -15.21
C ASN A 87 -26.88 8.79 -15.27
N GLY A 88 -28.00 8.80 -16.02
CA GLY A 88 -28.96 7.67 -16.00
C GLY A 88 -28.44 6.35 -16.57
N ASP A 89 -27.36 6.36 -17.37
CA ASP A 89 -26.79 5.17 -18.00
C ASP A 89 -25.40 4.77 -17.47
N GLY A 90 -24.89 5.51 -16.48
CA GLY A 90 -23.60 5.20 -15.82
C GLY A 90 -22.37 5.57 -16.65
N THR A 91 -22.53 6.33 -17.76
CA THR A 91 -21.43 6.74 -18.65
C THR A 91 -20.82 8.08 -18.30
N ALA A 92 -21.31 8.76 -17.27
CA ALA A 92 -20.72 9.96 -16.72
C ALA A 92 -20.98 10.06 -15.21
N VAL A 93 -19.99 10.56 -14.48
CA VAL A 93 -20.11 10.86 -13.05
C VAL A 93 -19.66 12.29 -12.79
N THR A 94 -20.52 13.07 -12.15
CA THR A 94 -20.23 14.44 -11.69
C THR A 94 -19.88 14.40 -10.22
N PHE A 95 -18.71 14.91 -9.86
CA PHE A 95 -18.28 15.16 -8.49
C PHE A 95 -18.52 16.63 -8.14
N THR A 96 -19.18 16.88 -7.01
CA THR A 96 -19.33 18.21 -6.46
C THR A 96 -18.26 18.45 -5.40
N LEU A 97 -17.35 19.38 -5.66
CA LEU A 97 -16.26 19.72 -4.74
C LEU A 97 -16.81 20.56 -3.56
N ARG A 98 -16.13 20.47 -2.42
CA ARG A 98 -16.35 21.39 -1.29
C ARG A 98 -16.04 22.84 -1.72
N ASP A 99 -16.75 23.79 -1.15
CA ASP A 99 -16.46 25.20 -1.39
C ASP A 99 -15.13 25.64 -0.75
N GLY A 100 -14.44 26.56 -1.41
CA GLY A 100 -13.29 27.28 -0.85
C GLY A 100 -12.01 26.45 -0.70
N LEU A 101 -11.90 25.33 -1.40
CA LEU A 101 -10.67 24.51 -1.38
C LEU A 101 -9.48 25.27 -1.97
N THR A 102 -8.32 25.11 -1.35
CA THR A 102 -7.05 25.69 -1.84
C THR A 102 -5.92 24.66 -1.75
N PHE A 103 -4.97 24.79 -2.65
CA PHE A 103 -3.69 24.09 -2.55
C PHE A 103 -2.77 24.76 -1.52
N SER A 104 -1.72 24.04 -1.12
CA SER A 104 -0.72 24.56 -0.17
C SER A 104 0.07 25.78 -0.69
N ASP A 105 0.06 26.03 -2.00
CA ASP A 105 0.61 27.26 -2.61
C ASP A 105 -0.37 28.44 -2.62
N GLY A 106 -1.56 28.28 -2.04
CA GLY A 106 -2.62 29.30 -1.98
C GLY A 106 -3.45 29.45 -3.24
N THR A 107 -3.19 28.66 -4.29
CA THR A 107 -4.03 28.68 -5.50
C THR A 107 -5.33 27.91 -5.26
N ALA A 108 -6.41 28.29 -5.98
CA ALA A 108 -7.71 27.65 -5.83
C ALA A 108 -7.69 26.20 -6.35
N LEU A 109 -8.31 25.29 -5.58
CA LEU A 109 -8.63 23.95 -6.02
C LEU A 109 -10.10 23.94 -6.43
N ASP A 110 -10.35 24.16 -7.72
CA ASP A 110 -11.67 24.18 -8.34
C ASP A 110 -11.80 23.08 -9.40
N ALA A 111 -12.95 23.00 -10.05
CA ALA A 111 -13.20 22.00 -11.09
C ALA A 111 -12.22 22.10 -12.28
N GLN A 112 -11.69 23.31 -12.60
CA GLN A 112 -10.69 23.48 -13.64
C GLN A 112 -9.35 22.88 -13.22
N ALA A 113 -8.96 23.03 -11.95
CA ALA A 113 -7.74 22.40 -11.42
C ALA A 113 -7.83 20.87 -11.45
N VAL A 114 -8.98 20.31 -11.07
CA VAL A 114 -9.23 18.86 -11.14
C VAL A 114 -9.17 18.36 -12.59
N LYS A 115 -9.84 19.07 -13.53
CA LYS A 115 -9.76 18.75 -14.96
C LYS A 115 -8.31 18.74 -15.46
N ALA A 116 -7.55 19.78 -15.15
CA ALA A 116 -6.14 19.90 -15.57
C ALA A 116 -5.29 18.75 -15.05
N PHE A 117 -5.52 18.30 -13.81
CA PHE A 117 -4.84 17.15 -13.24
C PHE A 117 -5.15 15.86 -14.01
N PHE A 118 -6.41 15.55 -14.30
CA PHE A 118 -6.77 14.36 -15.05
C PHE A 118 -6.28 14.41 -16.50
N ASP A 119 -6.40 15.56 -17.18
CA ASP A 119 -5.88 15.74 -18.54
C ASP A 119 -4.36 15.46 -18.58
N ARG A 120 -3.61 15.97 -17.59
CA ARG A 120 -2.18 15.67 -17.44
C ARG A 120 -1.94 14.19 -17.17
N GLY A 121 -2.69 13.58 -16.27
CA GLY A 121 -2.60 12.14 -15.97
C GLY A 121 -2.82 11.24 -17.20
N LYS A 122 -3.68 11.67 -18.13
CA LYS A 122 -3.96 10.96 -19.40
C LYS A 122 -2.90 11.20 -20.47
N THR A 123 -2.25 12.36 -20.51
CA THR A 123 -1.43 12.78 -21.66
C THR A 123 0.07 12.84 -21.41
N GLN A 124 0.51 12.99 -20.14
CA GLN A 124 1.94 13.07 -19.81
C GLN A 124 2.65 11.75 -20.14
N ASP A 125 3.80 11.81 -20.79
CA ASP A 125 4.49 10.61 -21.33
C ASP A 125 4.92 9.60 -20.25
N ASP A 126 5.37 10.06 -19.10
CA ASP A 126 5.80 9.25 -17.95
C ASP A 126 4.70 9.06 -16.88
N SER A 127 3.43 9.28 -17.26
CA SER A 127 2.29 9.10 -16.37
C SER A 127 2.05 7.63 -16.04
N PHE A 128 1.99 7.32 -14.74
CA PHE A 128 1.53 6.03 -14.21
C PHE A 128 0.01 5.96 -13.99
N LEU A 129 -0.72 7.05 -14.27
CA LEU A 129 -2.19 7.10 -14.19
C LEU A 129 -2.87 6.80 -15.53
N ARG A 130 -2.15 6.83 -16.64
CA ARG A 130 -2.70 6.69 -18.00
C ARG A 130 -3.57 5.44 -18.15
N ASP A 131 -3.05 4.29 -17.76
CA ASP A 131 -3.78 3.02 -17.88
C ASP A 131 -4.98 2.96 -16.94
N GLN A 132 -4.88 3.55 -15.75
CA GLN A 132 -5.97 3.63 -14.79
C GLN A 132 -7.11 4.55 -15.28
N LEU A 133 -6.76 5.57 -16.05
CA LEU A 133 -7.69 6.53 -16.63
C LEU A 133 -8.16 6.13 -18.05
N ALA A 134 -7.80 4.95 -18.57
CA ALA A 134 -8.15 4.52 -19.92
C ALA A 134 -9.67 4.48 -20.17
N GLY A 135 -10.47 4.19 -19.13
CA GLY A 135 -11.94 4.23 -19.17
C GLY A 135 -12.55 5.63 -19.14
N VAL A 136 -11.75 6.67 -18.84
CA VAL A 136 -12.20 8.08 -18.81
C VAL A 136 -11.96 8.69 -20.19
N ALA A 137 -13.03 8.91 -20.95
CA ALA A 137 -12.96 9.49 -22.28
C ALA A 137 -12.55 10.97 -22.23
N ASP A 138 -13.23 11.76 -21.41
CA ASP A 138 -13.01 13.20 -21.24
C ASP A 138 -13.35 13.66 -19.83
N VAL A 139 -12.88 14.86 -19.45
CA VAL A 139 -13.22 15.52 -18.18
C VAL A 139 -13.68 16.93 -18.47
N SER A 140 -14.83 17.34 -17.94
CA SER A 140 -15.36 18.71 -18.03
C SER A 140 -15.44 19.36 -16.66
N ALA A 141 -15.16 20.66 -16.61
CA ALA A 141 -15.47 21.50 -15.46
C ALA A 141 -16.74 22.27 -15.79
N ASP A 142 -17.85 21.86 -15.19
CA ASP A 142 -19.19 22.32 -15.53
C ASP A 142 -19.56 23.58 -14.75
N SER A 143 -18.96 23.77 -13.58
CA SER A 143 -19.06 24.98 -12.75
C SER A 143 -17.72 25.18 -12.00
N ALA A 144 -17.66 26.06 -11.03
CA ALA A 144 -16.50 26.22 -10.17
C ALA A 144 -16.26 24.97 -9.29
N THR A 145 -17.33 24.27 -8.92
CA THR A 145 -17.28 23.11 -8.00
C THR A 145 -17.66 21.79 -8.66
N ASP A 146 -18.34 21.78 -9.81
CA ASP A 146 -18.75 20.54 -10.46
C ASP A 146 -17.78 20.14 -11.55
N VAL A 147 -17.23 18.93 -11.41
CA VAL A 147 -16.37 18.30 -12.41
C VAL A 147 -16.97 16.96 -12.83
N THR A 148 -17.14 16.76 -14.14
CA THR A 148 -17.72 15.54 -14.71
C THR A 148 -16.65 14.72 -15.45
N LEU A 149 -16.53 13.45 -15.08
CA LEU A 149 -15.75 12.44 -15.80
C LEU A 149 -16.71 11.72 -16.76
N HIS A 150 -16.48 11.87 -18.07
CA HIS A 150 -17.19 11.15 -19.12
C HIS A 150 -16.45 9.83 -19.40
N LEU A 151 -17.18 8.73 -19.45
CA LEU A 151 -16.63 7.38 -19.53
C LEU A 151 -16.86 6.77 -20.92
N THR A 152 -15.98 5.90 -21.33
CA THR A 152 -16.12 5.13 -22.58
C THR A 152 -17.25 4.09 -22.50
N ASP A 153 -17.49 3.56 -21.32
CA ASP A 153 -18.53 2.59 -20.97
C ASP A 153 -19.08 2.90 -19.58
N ALA A 154 -20.27 2.34 -19.26
CA ALA A 154 -20.83 2.46 -17.92
C ALA A 154 -19.89 1.85 -16.88
N ASP A 155 -19.46 2.66 -15.90
CA ASP A 155 -18.55 2.22 -14.85
C ASP A 155 -18.82 2.95 -13.52
N TYR A 156 -19.47 2.26 -12.59
CA TYR A 156 -19.74 2.77 -11.25
C TYR A 156 -18.56 2.65 -10.28
N GLN A 157 -17.35 2.25 -10.77
CA GLN A 157 -16.14 2.12 -9.95
C GLN A 157 -15.30 3.39 -9.88
N ILE A 158 -15.68 4.45 -10.55
CA ILE A 158 -14.90 5.71 -10.59
C ILE A 158 -14.68 6.30 -9.19
N PRO A 159 -15.64 6.28 -8.25
CA PRO A 159 -15.39 6.77 -6.90
C PRO A 159 -14.27 5.98 -6.17
N TYR A 160 -14.13 4.68 -6.42
CA TYR A 160 -12.98 3.90 -5.94
C TYR A 160 -11.68 4.29 -6.63
N LEU A 161 -11.73 4.50 -7.94
CA LEU A 161 -10.55 4.88 -8.73
C LEU A 161 -9.91 6.18 -8.20
N VAL A 162 -10.75 7.13 -7.80
CA VAL A 162 -10.30 8.46 -7.34
C VAL A 162 -10.19 8.56 -5.81
N ALA A 163 -10.24 7.44 -5.09
CA ALA A 163 -10.08 7.39 -3.63
C ALA A 163 -8.61 7.35 -3.17
N GLY A 164 -7.69 7.03 -4.08
CA GLY A 164 -6.27 6.95 -3.80
C GLY A 164 -5.45 7.88 -4.69
N ARG A 165 -4.28 7.40 -5.11
CA ARG A 165 -3.31 8.18 -5.89
C ARG A 165 -3.90 8.79 -7.16
N THR A 166 -4.79 8.09 -7.86
CA THR A 166 -5.41 8.57 -9.11
C THR A 166 -6.31 9.79 -8.88
N GLY A 167 -6.83 9.97 -7.67
CA GLY A 167 -7.63 11.13 -7.28
C GLY A 167 -6.89 12.15 -6.40
N ALA A 168 -5.60 11.97 -6.14
CA ALA A 168 -4.76 12.86 -5.34
C ALA A 168 -4.39 14.10 -6.17
N ILE A 169 -5.18 15.16 -6.03
CA ILE A 169 -5.12 16.32 -6.94
C ILE A 169 -3.91 17.21 -6.65
N ALA A 170 -3.02 17.39 -7.63
CA ALA A 170 -1.88 18.30 -7.56
C ALA A 170 -2.18 19.65 -8.18
N SER A 171 -1.57 20.72 -7.63
CA SER A 171 -1.70 22.08 -8.16
C SER A 171 -1.27 22.16 -9.63
N PRO A 172 -2.14 22.63 -10.55
CA PRO A 172 -1.77 22.82 -11.95
C PRO A 172 -0.65 23.85 -12.11
N THR A 173 -0.58 24.85 -11.22
CA THR A 173 0.50 25.84 -11.21
C THR A 173 1.85 25.19 -10.91
N ALA A 174 1.90 24.33 -9.89
CA ALA A 174 3.11 23.57 -9.56
C ALA A 174 3.45 22.52 -10.64
N ALA A 175 2.46 21.92 -11.25
CA ALA A 175 2.63 20.94 -12.32
C ALA A 175 3.20 21.51 -13.63
N ALA A 176 3.31 22.85 -13.77
CA ALA A 176 4.05 23.48 -14.85
C ALA A 176 5.57 23.17 -14.78
N ASP A 177 6.08 22.77 -13.59
CA ASP A 177 7.43 22.24 -13.41
C ASP A 177 7.35 20.83 -12.78
N PRO A 178 7.16 19.78 -13.60
CA PRO A 178 7.01 18.41 -13.09
C PRO A 178 8.23 17.89 -12.34
N GLN A 179 9.43 18.36 -12.68
CA GLN A 179 10.66 17.95 -12.00
C GLN A 179 10.67 18.49 -10.57
N LYS A 180 10.28 19.74 -10.37
CA LYS A 180 10.14 20.33 -9.05
C LYS A 180 9.01 19.65 -8.27
N LEU A 181 7.85 19.39 -8.89
CA LEU A 181 6.70 18.76 -8.26
C LEU A 181 7.05 17.32 -7.79
N SER A 182 7.91 16.61 -8.50
CA SER A 182 8.33 15.25 -8.14
C SER A 182 9.12 15.17 -6.82
N VAL A 183 9.68 16.28 -6.35
CA VAL A 183 10.46 16.38 -5.09
C VAL A 183 9.84 17.34 -4.09
N TRP A 184 8.92 18.21 -4.50
CA TRP A 184 8.28 19.21 -3.65
C TRP A 184 6.78 19.24 -3.90
N PRO A 185 5.99 18.48 -3.10
CA PRO A 185 4.56 18.34 -3.34
C PRO A 185 3.80 19.65 -3.11
N VAL A 186 2.82 19.92 -3.97
CA VAL A 186 1.85 21.00 -3.82
C VAL A 186 0.46 20.42 -4.03
N GLY A 187 -0.19 20.09 -2.94
CA GLY A 187 -1.51 19.48 -2.88
C GLY A 187 -2.43 20.20 -1.89
N ALA A 188 -3.56 19.58 -1.58
CA ALA A 188 -4.54 20.04 -0.61
C ALA A 188 -4.73 19.03 0.54
N GLY A 189 -3.65 18.35 0.93
CA GLY A 189 -3.62 17.38 2.01
C GLY A 189 -3.49 17.99 3.40
N PRO A 190 -3.42 17.14 4.44
CA PRO A 190 -3.39 17.58 5.84
C PRO A 190 -2.10 18.34 6.23
N PHE A 191 -1.01 18.14 5.49
CA PHE A 191 0.28 18.76 5.80
C PHE A 191 0.90 19.43 4.57
N THR A 192 1.75 20.42 4.81
CA THR A 192 2.56 21.14 3.80
C THR A 192 4.02 20.85 4.04
N ILE A 193 4.75 20.46 2.99
CA ILE A 193 6.19 20.17 3.10
C ILE A 193 6.99 21.44 3.40
N THR A 194 7.97 21.32 4.30
CA THR A 194 8.86 22.40 4.71
C THR A 194 10.33 22.10 4.41
N ASP A 195 10.71 20.81 4.38
CA ASP A 195 12.04 20.38 3.99
C ASP A 195 12.01 19.00 3.33
N PHE A 196 12.97 18.74 2.44
CA PHE A 196 13.09 17.45 1.76
C PHE A 196 14.54 17.17 1.40
N VAL A 197 15.04 16.03 1.86
CA VAL A 197 16.32 15.46 1.47
C VAL A 197 16.09 14.06 0.92
N ALA A 198 16.40 13.87 -0.37
CA ALA A 198 16.19 12.59 -1.05
C ALA A 198 16.92 11.46 -0.33
N GLU A 199 16.27 10.30 -0.19
CA GLU A 199 16.79 9.11 0.50
C GLU A 199 17.04 9.29 2.00
N ASP A 200 16.58 10.39 2.61
CA ASP A 200 16.77 10.68 4.03
C ASP A 200 15.45 11.05 4.70
N HIS A 201 14.88 12.23 4.41
CA HIS A 201 13.66 12.68 5.10
C HIS A 201 12.80 13.65 4.29
N ALA A 202 11.57 13.87 4.79
CA ALA A 202 10.66 14.95 4.42
C ALA A 202 9.99 15.49 5.68
N TYR A 203 10.07 16.79 5.93
CA TYR A 203 9.43 17.45 7.07
C TYR A 203 8.23 18.27 6.61
N PHE A 204 7.21 18.27 7.46
CA PHE A 204 5.95 18.92 7.14
C PHE A 204 5.42 19.70 8.35
N GLU A 205 4.60 20.70 8.05
CA GLU A 205 3.77 21.42 9.00
C GLU A 205 2.30 21.22 8.67
N LYS A 206 1.44 21.32 9.69
CA LYS A 206 -0.02 21.27 9.52
C LYS A 206 -0.47 22.25 8.45
N ASN A 207 -1.30 21.80 7.52
CA ASN A 207 -1.95 22.65 6.54
C ASN A 207 -3.26 23.24 7.12
N PRO A 208 -3.31 24.54 7.48
CA PRO A 208 -4.50 25.14 8.06
C PRO A 208 -5.67 25.24 7.05
N ASN A 209 -5.39 25.10 5.75
CA ASN A 209 -6.36 25.14 4.68
C ASN A 209 -6.85 23.75 4.26
N TYR A 210 -6.42 22.68 4.93
CA TYR A 210 -6.97 21.36 4.69
C TYR A 210 -8.46 21.35 5.04
N TRP A 211 -9.29 20.73 4.21
CA TRP A 211 -10.74 20.75 4.37
C TRP A 211 -11.23 20.16 5.72
N ASP A 212 -10.43 19.29 6.35
CA ASP A 212 -10.69 18.67 7.64
C ASP A 212 -9.61 19.05 8.68
N ALA A 213 -9.09 20.29 8.59
CA ALA A 213 -7.98 20.77 9.44
C ALA A 213 -8.29 20.72 10.93
N ASP A 214 -9.56 20.83 11.31
CA ASP A 214 -9.99 20.77 12.73
C ASP A 214 -9.72 19.38 13.34
N ASN A 215 -9.69 18.33 12.54
CA ASN A 215 -9.38 16.96 12.95
C ASN A 215 -7.88 16.60 12.85
N ILE A 216 -7.02 17.52 12.41
CA ILE A 216 -5.57 17.35 12.45
C ILE A 216 -5.02 17.99 13.71
N HIS A 217 -4.50 17.17 14.63
CA HIS A 217 -3.95 17.59 15.92
C HIS A 217 -2.43 17.47 16.02
N ILE A 218 -1.78 17.28 14.86
CA ILE A 218 -0.34 17.21 14.69
C ILE A 218 0.09 18.52 14.02
N ASP A 219 1.03 19.25 14.64
CA ASP A 219 1.53 20.52 14.11
C ASP A 219 2.75 20.31 13.21
N HIS A 220 3.63 19.36 13.59
CA HIS A 220 4.85 19.01 12.86
C HIS A 220 4.89 17.51 12.56
N PHE A 221 5.34 17.17 11.36
CA PHE A 221 5.39 15.78 10.93
C PHE A 221 6.72 15.49 10.26
N ASP A 222 7.49 14.58 10.87
CA ASP A 222 8.79 14.16 10.39
C ASP A 222 8.68 12.76 9.77
N LEU A 223 8.79 12.68 8.46
CA LEU A 223 8.90 11.42 7.73
C LEU A 223 10.38 11.14 7.45
N SER A 224 10.93 10.06 7.96
CA SER A 224 12.30 9.62 7.68
C SER A 224 12.33 8.25 7.01
N VAL A 225 13.38 7.99 6.22
CA VAL A 225 13.57 6.65 5.64
C VAL A 225 13.79 5.65 6.77
N ALA A 226 12.98 4.58 6.75
CA ALA A 226 13.04 3.54 7.77
C ALA A 226 14.42 2.86 7.76
N PRO A 227 15.16 2.88 8.88
CA PRO A 227 16.39 2.13 9.02
C PRO A 227 16.12 0.61 9.08
N ASP A 228 17.15 -0.18 9.40
CA ASP A 228 16.96 -1.61 9.62
C ASP A 228 15.99 -1.89 10.80
N PRO A 229 15.34 -3.06 10.83
CA PRO A 229 14.30 -3.35 11.82
C PRO A 229 14.74 -3.28 13.28
N ALA A 230 15.99 -3.60 13.62
CA ALA A 230 16.48 -3.50 14.99
C ALA A 230 16.65 -2.03 15.42
N THR A 231 17.11 -1.17 14.50
CA THR A 231 17.16 0.27 14.70
C THR A 231 15.76 0.88 14.84
N LEU A 232 14.76 0.40 14.10
CA LEU A 232 13.35 0.81 14.28
C LEU A 232 12.86 0.52 15.70
N VAL A 233 13.05 -0.70 16.19
CA VAL A 233 12.64 -1.09 17.56
C VAL A 233 13.32 -0.19 18.60
N ALA A 234 14.64 0.00 18.50
CA ALA A 234 15.39 0.87 19.40
C ALA A 234 14.94 2.35 19.31
N GLY A 235 14.60 2.81 18.10
CA GLY A 235 14.10 4.16 17.85
C GLY A 235 12.77 4.43 18.53
N VAL A 236 11.82 3.51 18.41
CA VAL A 236 10.52 3.64 19.09
C VAL A 236 10.70 3.53 20.62
N GLN A 237 11.56 2.63 21.10
CA GLN A 237 11.83 2.48 22.54
C GLN A 237 12.46 3.74 23.14
N SER A 238 13.31 4.46 22.40
CA SER A 238 13.96 5.69 22.86
C SER A 238 13.13 6.96 22.66
N GLY A 239 12.00 6.89 21.90
CA GLY A 239 11.19 8.05 21.50
C GLY A 239 11.83 8.90 20.39
N SER A 240 12.85 8.38 19.69
CA SER A 240 13.39 9.02 18.49
C SER A 240 12.55 8.71 17.23
N ILE A 241 11.66 7.74 17.31
CA ILE A 241 10.63 7.38 16.33
C ILE A 241 9.33 7.21 17.11
N ASP A 242 8.23 7.79 16.64
CA ASP A 242 6.94 7.67 17.30
C ASP A 242 6.07 6.58 16.68
N PHE A 243 6.30 6.27 15.40
CA PHE A 243 5.52 5.30 14.66
C PHE A 243 6.37 4.58 13.60
N ALA A 244 6.26 3.25 13.54
CA ALA A 244 6.89 2.44 12.52
C ALA A 244 6.09 1.17 12.21
N THR A 245 6.26 0.64 10.99
CA THR A 245 5.81 -0.69 10.63
C THR A 245 6.99 -1.65 10.64
N LEU A 246 6.82 -2.84 11.22
CA LEU A 246 7.85 -3.85 11.31
C LEU A 246 7.56 -5.04 10.39
N PRO A 247 8.59 -5.72 9.86
CA PRO A 247 8.42 -7.08 9.38
C PRO A 247 7.95 -7.99 10.52
N ALA A 248 7.06 -8.93 10.24
CA ALA A 248 6.43 -9.77 11.26
C ALA A 248 7.44 -10.56 12.15
N LEU A 249 8.60 -10.89 11.61
CA LEU A 249 9.65 -11.60 12.33
C LEU A 249 10.26 -10.79 13.49
N GLN A 250 10.20 -9.46 13.43
CA GLN A 250 10.69 -8.56 14.48
C GLN A 250 9.67 -8.25 15.58
N SER A 251 8.42 -8.70 15.44
CA SER A 251 7.37 -8.45 16.44
C SER A 251 7.76 -8.91 17.85
N LYS A 252 8.35 -10.10 17.97
CA LYS A 252 8.79 -10.64 19.27
C LYS A 252 9.94 -9.85 19.90
N GLU A 253 10.83 -9.30 19.07
CA GLU A 253 11.90 -8.41 19.54
C GLU A 253 11.32 -7.11 20.09
N ALA A 254 10.35 -6.53 19.40
CA ALA A 254 9.64 -5.36 19.86
C ALA A 254 8.88 -5.60 21.18
N GLU A 255 8.17 -6.72 21.30
CA GLU A 255 7.49 -7.13 22.54
C GLU A 255 8.49 -7.33 23.69
N ALA A 256 9.64 -7.98 23.41
CA ALA A 256 10.71 -8.18 24.38
C ALA A 256 11.37 -6.86 24.82
N ALA A 257 11.37 -5.84 23.95
CA ALA A 257 11.79 -4.48 24.26
C ALA A 257 10.75 -3.68 25.06
N GLY A 258 9.58 -4.26 25.34
CA GLY A 258 8.48 -3.65 26.09
C GLY A 258 7.60 -2.73 25.26
N LEU A 259 7.63 -2.84 23.92
CA LEU A 259 6.75 -2.09 23.03
C LEU A 259 5.42 -2.83 22.80
N ASP A 260 4.37 -2.05 22.67
CA ASP A 260 3.07 -2.56 22.26
C ASP A 260 3.08 -2.83 20.74
N VAL A 261 2.81 -4.07 20.35
CA VAL A 261 2.70 -4.47 18.95
C VAL A 261 1.23 -4.56 18.56
N THR A 262 0.81 -3.69 17.66
CA THR A 262 -0.55 -3.67 17.11
C THR A 262 -0.56 -4.34 15.74
N VAL A 263 -1.51 -5.28 15.54
CA VAL A 263 -1.71 -5.99 14.27
C VAL A 263 -3.02 -5.52 13.65
N LYS A 264 -2.96 -5.04 12.39
CA LYS A 264 -4.13 -4.59 11.62
C LYS A 264 -4.19 -5.26 10.26
N PRO A 265 -5.38 -5.55 9.71
CA PRO A 265 -5.51 -6.03 8.35
C PRO A 265 -4.86 -5.07 7.34
N SER A 266 -4.28 -5.62 6.27
CA SER A 266 -3.85 -4.84 5.10
C SER A 266 -4.36 -5.48 3.82
N LEU A 267 -4.35 -4.74 2.71
CA LEU A 267 -4.69 -5.28 1.39
C LEU A 267 -3.56 -6.13 0.78
N ALA A 268 -2.48 -6.38 1.52
CA ALA A 268 -1.39 -7.20 1.04
C ALA A 268 -1.70 -8.70 1.23
N ALA A 269 -1.66 -9.45 0.15
CA ALA A 269 -1.81 -10.90 0.15
C ALA A 269 -0.66 -11.55 -0.60
N ASN A 270 -0.18 -12.69 -0.10
CA ASN A 270 0.93 -13.44 -0.68
C ASN A 270 0.41 -14.68 -1.39
N ASP A 271 1.02 -15.01 -2.51
CA ASP A 271 0.57 -16.08 -3.38
C ASP A 271 1.72 -16.89 -4.00
N VAL A 272 1.31 -17.97 -4.64
CA VAL A 272 2.09 -18.74 -5.60
C VAL A 272 1.40 -18.58 -6.95
N SER A 273 1.98 -17.74 -7.79
CA SER A 273 1.51 -17.53 -9.16
C SER A 273 2.10 -18.56 -10.11
N ILE A 274 1.25 -19.17 -10.94
CA ILE A 274 1.59 -20.23 -11.88
C ILE A 274 1.40 -19.73 -13.31
N ASN A 275 2.33 -20.12 -14.21
CA ASN A 275 2.29 -19.75 -15.62
C ASN A 275 1.76 -20.91 -16.47
N LEU A 276 0.51 -20.80 -16.93
CA LEU A 276 -0.11 -21.81 -17.79
C LEU A 276 0.55 -21.96 -19.17
N ASN A 277 1.37 -21.00 -19.58
CA ASN A 277 2.13 -21.07 -20.85
C ASN A 277 3.43 -21.85 -20.73
N LYS A 278 3.77 -22.35 -19.56
CA LYS A 278 5.00 -23.08 -19.28
C LYS A 278 4.69 -24.50 -18.83
N ALA A 279 5.26 -25.50 -19.52
CA ALA A 279 5.16 -26.87 -19.05
C ALA A 279 5.76 -26.96 -17.63
N PRO A 280 5.17 -27.76 -16.73
CA PRO A 280 4.08 -28.70 -16.94
C PRO A 280 2.68 -28.14 -16.68
N PHE A 281 2.52 -26.84 -16.50
CA PHE A 281 1.26 -26.18 -16.12
C PHE A 281 0.26 -26.02 -17.27
N ASP A 282 0.65 -26.43 -18.47
CA ASP A 282 -0.26 -26.67 -19.59
C ASP A 282 -1.15 -27.91 -19.35
N ASN A 283 -0.85 -28.75 -18.36
CA ASN A 283 -1.68 -29.87 -17.93
C ASN A 283 -2.62 -29.44 -16.76
N PRO A 284 -3.94 -29.43 -16.96
CA PRO A 284 -4.91 -29.01 -15.93
C PRO A 284 -4.85 -29.82 -14.64
N LYS A 285 -4.48 -31.11 -14.70
CA LYS A 285 -4.33 -31.95 -13.50
C LYS A 285 -3.14 -31.54 -12.63
N VAL A 286 -2.05 -31.05 -13.25
CA VAL A 286 -0.92 -30.50 -12.51
C VAL A 286 -1.34 -29.22 -11.81
N VAL A 287 -2.06 -28.32 -12.49
CA VAL A 287 -2.61 -27.10 -11.89
C VAL A 287 -3.52 -27.44 -10.72
N GLU A 288 -4.43 -28.42 -10.90
CA GLU A 288 -5.33 -28.86 -9.84
C GLU A 288 -4.55 -29.43 -8.65
N ALA A 289 -3.50 -30.22 -8.88
CA ALA A 289 -2.66 -30.76 -7.81
C ALA A 289 -2.05 -29.66 -6.93
N PHE A 290 -1.61 -28.55 -7.55
CA PHE A 290 -1.02 -27.42 -6.82
C PHE A 290 -2.03 -26.69 -5.93
N ARG A 291 -3.32 -26.76 -6.21
CA ARG A 291 -4.38 -26.18 -5.35
C ARG A 291 -4.46 -26.87 -3.97
N TYR A 292 -4.05 -28.14 -3.89
CA TYR A 292 -4.05 -28.95 -2.65
C TYR A 292 -2.66 -29.09 -2.02
N ALA A 293 -1.62 -28.54 -2.67
CA ALA A 293 -0.23 -28.73 -2.27
C ALA A 293 0.23 -27.89 -1.07
N PHE A 294 -0.47 -26.80 -0.77
CA PHE A 294 0.04 -25.78 0.14
C PHE A 294 -0.71 -25.75 1.48
N ASP A 295 0.02 -26.02 2.56
CA ASP A 295 -0.41 -25.79 3.95
C ASP A 295 -0.27 -24.28 4.26
N ARG A 296 -1.37 -23.56 4.12
CA ARG A 296 -1.43 -22.10 4.32
C ARG A 296 -1.06 -21.70 5.74
N GLN A 297 -1.45 -22.51 6.75
CA GLN A 297 -1.13 -22.21 8.14
C GLN A 297 0.39 -22.23 8.37
N ALA A 298 1.11 -23.15 7.75
CA ALA A 298 2.56 -23.19 7.85
C ALA A 298 3.22 -21.91 7.30
N PHE A 299 2.64 -21.25 6.28
CA PHE A 299 3.15 -19.95 5.81
C PHE A 299 2.87 -18.84 6.83
N VAL A 300 1.69 -18.79 7.42
CA VAL A 300 1.37 -17.83 8.49
C VAL A 300 2.35 -17.99 9.64
N ASP A 301 2.59 -19.21 10.09
CA ASP A 301 3.46 -19.49 11.25
C ASP A 301 4.92 -19.11 10.98
N VAL A 302 5.45 -19.47 9.80
CA VAL A 302 6.87 -19.27 9.46
C VAL A 302 7.18 -17.87 8.94
N VAL A 303 6.32 -17.33 8.07
CA VAL A 303 6.59 -16.05 7.39
C VAL A 303 6.12 -14.85 8.18
N THR A 304 4.95 -14.98 8.85
CA THR A 304 4.36 -13.89 9.63
C THR A 304 4.45 -14.08 11.14
N ASN A 305 5.22 -15.08 11.60
CA ASN A 305 5.33 -15.39 13.03
C ASN A 305 3.97 -15.63 13.74
N GLY A 306 2.99 -16.13 12.98
CA GLY A 306 1.64 -16.38 13.46
C GLY A 306 0.71 -15.15 13.44
N LEU A 307 1.18 -13.98 13.01
CA LEU A 307 0.42 -12.72 13.05
C LEU A 307 -0.44 -12.48 11.78
N GLY A 308 -0.16 -13.18 10.69
CA GLY A 308 -0.98 -13.15 9.48
C GLY A 308 -2.24 -14.01 9.60
N SER A 309 -3.02 -14.02 8.54
CA SER A 309 -4.19 -14.90 8.40
C SER A 309 -4.08 -15.70 7.10
N THR A 310 -4.48 -16.96 7.13
CA THR A 310 -4.61 -17.74 5.89
C THR A 310 -5.64 -17.09 4.97
N THR A 311 -5.40 -17.11 3.67
CA THR A 311 -6.39 -16.66 2.69
C THR A 311 -6.30 -17.45 1.39
N SER A 312 -7.43 -17.58 0.69
CA SER A 312 -7.52 -18.16 -0.65
C SER A 312 -7.83 -17.10 -1.71
N GLN A 313 -7.80 -15.81 -1.35
CA GLN A 313 -8.21 -14.68 -2.18
C GLN A 313 -7.38 -13.43 -1.91
N PRO A 314 -7.42 -12.40 -2.80
CA PRO A 314 -6.56 -11.22 -2.67
C PRO A 314 -7.05 -10.18 -1.63
N PHE A 315 -8.12 -10.45 -0.90
CA PHE A 315 -8.69 -9.50 0.04
C PHE A 315 -8.65 -10.04 1.48
N PRO A 316 -8.37 -9.19 2.49
CA PRO A 316 -8.38 -9.58 3.90
C PRO A 316 -9.81 -9.74 4.43
N ASP A 317 -9.93 -10.54 5.49
CA ASP A 317 -11.21 -10.67 6.22
C ASP A 317 -11.68 -9.31 6.74
N GLY A 318 -12.99 -9.09 6.71
CA GLY A 318 -13.63 -7.83 7.09
C GLY A 318 -13.71 -6.80 5.95
N TYR A 319 -12.93 -6.96 4.86
CA TYR A 319 -12.99 -6.07 3.72
C TYR A 319 -14.21 -6.40 2.84
N LEU A 320 -14.81 -5.38 2.24
CA LEU A 320 -16.06 -5.52 1.49
C LEU A 320 -16.00 -6.58 0.37
N ALA A 321 -14.84 -6.73 -0.28
CA ALA A 321 -14.62 -7.70 -1.36
C ALA A 321 -14.26 -9.11 -0.86
N PHE A 322 -14.06 -9.31 0.44
CA PHE A 322 -13.76 -10.62 1.00
C PHE A 322 -14.98 -11.54 0.92
N ASN A 323 -14.87 -12.63 0.20
CA ASN A 323 -15.91 -13.64 0.09
C ASN A 323 -15.58 -14.86 0.98
N PRO A 324 -16.29 -15.06 2.11
CA PRO A 324 -15.97 -16.13 3.06
C PRO A 324 -16.23 -17.55 2.53
N GLU A 325 -16.98 -17.70 1.43
CA GLU A 325 -17.21 -19.02 0.82
C GLU A 325 -15.95 -19.57 0.17
N ILE A 326 -15.04 -18.69 -0.30
CA ILE A 326 -13.82 -19.07 -1.00
C ILE A 326 -12.82 -19.72 -0.06
N GLU A 327 -12.79 -19.32 1.21
CA GLU A 327 -11.85 -19.85 2.21
C GLU A 327 -12.04 -21.36 2.47
N LYS A 328 -13.15 -21.92 2.01
CA LYS A 328 -13.44 -23.37 2.10
C LYS A 328 -12.98 -24.16 0.87
N LEU A 329 -12.52 -23.45 -0.17
CA LEU A 329 -12.02 -24.08 -1.38
C LEU A 329 -10.58 -24.62 -1.14
N TRP A 330 -10.28 -25.78 -1.71
CA TRP A 330 -8.93 -26.35 -1.79
C TRP A 330 -8.17 -26.40 -0.45
N ASN A 331 -8.71 -27.11 0.53
CA ASN A 331 -7.99 -27.41 1.76
C ASN A 331 -6.71 -28.21 1.44
N TYR A 332 -5.66 -28.01 2.22
CA TYR A 332 -4.41 -28.75 2.11
C TYR A 332 -4.66 -30.27 2.16
N ASP A 333 -4.30 -30.96 1.08
CA ASP A 333 -4.43 -32.42 0.92
C ASP A 333 -3.27 -32.92 0.04
N PRO A 334 -2.08 -33.14 0.62
CA PRO A 334 -0.90 -33.57 -0.15
C PRO A 334 -1.07 -34.96 -0.77
N ASP A 335 -1.89 -35.85 -0.20
CA ASP A 335 -2.18 -37.15 -0.77
C ASP A 335 -3.03 -37.03 -2.05
N ARG A 336 -4.02 -36.12 -2.05
CA ARG A 336 -4.78 -35.78 -3.24
C ARG A 336 -3.91 -35.15 -4.31
N ALA A 337 -3.05 -34.19 -3.93
CA ALA A 337 -2.10 -33.57 -4.85
C ALA A 337 -1.20 -34.61 -5.52
N SER A 338 -0.63 -35.55 -4.74
CA SER A 338 0.22 -36.63 -5.25
C SER A 338 -0.56 -37.56 -6.21
N ARG A 339 -1.81 -37.91 -5.89
CA ARG A 339 -2.66 -38.72 -6.80
C ARG A 339 -2.90 -38.00 -8.13
N LEU A 340 -3.24 -36.72 -8.11
CA LEU A 340 -3.45 -35.92 -9.32
C LEU A 340 -2.18 -35.83 -10.19
N LEU A 341 -1.00 -35.68 -9.59
CA LEU A 341 0.27 -35.72 -10.32
C LEU A 341 0.52 -37.08 -10.98
N ASN A 342 0.25 -38.19 -10.28
CA ASN A 342 0.36 -39.53 -10.85
C ASN A 342 -0.62 -39.73 -12.01
N GLU A 343 -1.85 -39.25 -11.89
CA GLU A 343 -2.85 -39.27 -12.97
C GLU A 343 -2.45 -38.37 -14.17
N ALA A 344 -1.67 -37.31 -13.90
CA ALA A 344 -1.07 -36.47 -14.93
C ALA A 344 0.15 -37.13 -15.61
N GLY A 345 0.57 -38.31 -15.14
CA GLY A 345 1.72 -39.06 -15.70
C GLY A 345 3.06 -38.80 -15.02
N PHE A 346 3.08 -38.13 -13.88
CA PHE A 346 4.30 -37.82 -13.14
C PHE A 346 4.41 -38.67 -11.86
N ALA A 347 5.31 -39.66 -11.86
CA ALA A 347 5.66 -40.36 -10.64
C ALA A 347 6.53 -39.47 -9.73
N PRO A 348 6.59 -39.74 -8.40
CA PRO A 348 7.41 -38.99 -7.46
C PRO A 348 8.87 -38.79 -7.96
N GLY A 349 9.36 -37.57 -7.93
CA GLY A 349 10.70 -37.19 -8.39
C GLY A 349 10.84 -36.99 -9.91
N GLN A 350 9.81 -37.24 -10.71
CA GLN A 350 9.87 -37.04 -12.17
C GLN A 350 9.55 -35.60 -12.59
N LEU A 351 8.83 -34.85 -11.76
CA LEU A 351 8.50 -33.47 -12.05
C LEU A 351 9.49 -32.55 -11.36
N SER A 352 10.09 -31.62 -12.14
CA SER A 352 10.98 -30.58 -11.62
C SER A 352 10.50 -29.21 -12.06
N ILE A 353 10.47 -28.24 -11.11
CA ILE A 353 9.95 -26.88 -11.31
C ILE A 353 10.95 -25.83 -10.82
N GLU A 354 11.10 -24.75 -11.56
CA GLU A 354 11.81 -23.58 -11.10
C GLU A 354 10.85 -22.61 -10.38
N ILE A 355 11.18 -22.28 -9.13
CA ILE A 355 10.49 -21.28 -8.30
C ILE A 355 11.25 -19.97 -8.42
N THR A 356 10.64 -18.94 -8.98
CA THR A 356 11.23 -17.59 -9.03
C THR A 356 10.79 -16.78 -7.79
N ALA A 357 11.74 -16.19 -7.08
CA ALA A 357 11.49 -15.42 -5.87
C ALA A 357 12.35 -14.16 -5.81
N GLN A 358 11.85 -13.11 -5.17
CA GLN A 358 12.68 -11.97 -4.76
C GLN A 358 13.58 -12.38 -3.59
N SER A 359 14.76 -11.77 -3.47
CA SER A 359 15.70 -12.07 -2.39
C SER A 359 15.11 -11.86 -0.99
N ALA A 360 14.25 -10.85 -0.81
CA ALA A 360 13.55 -10.60 0.45
C ALA A 360 12.46 -11.65 0.78
N ALA A 361 12.10 -12.53 -0.18
CA ALA A 361 11.06 -13.54 -0.04
C ALA A 361 11.61 -14.99 -0.15
N THR A 362 12.90 -15.18 0.03
CA THR A 362 13.56 -16.48 -0.13
C THR A 362 13.03 -17.54 0.85
N ASN A 363 12.76 -17.17 2.10
CA ASN A 363 12.15 -18.05 3.10
C ASN A 363 10.79 -18.60 2.66
N ARG A 364 9.97 -17.77 1.97
CA ARG A 364 8.69 -18.18 1.42
C ARG A 364 8.89 -19.20 0.28
N ALA A 365 9.85 -18.96 -0.60
CA ALA A 365 10.17 -19.87 -1.69
C ALA A 365 10.72 -21.23 -1.17
N GLU A 366 11.54 -21.21 -0.12
CA GLU A 366 12.03 -22.43 0.56
C GLU A 366 10.89 -23.24 1.18
N LEU A 367 9.88 -22.57 1.75
CA LEU A 367 8.71 -23.24 2.28
C LEU A 367 7.86 -23.85 1.15
N VAL A 368 7.67 -23.14 0.02
CA VAL A 368 7.04 -23.69 -1.19
C VAL A 368 7.80 -24.93 -1.66
N GLN A 369 9.12 -24.85 -1.80
CA GLN A 369 9.97 -25.99 -2.18
C GLN A 369 9.80 -27.20 -1.25
N SER A 370 9.80 -26.95 0.07
CA SER A 370 9.59 -28.00 1.07
C SER A 370 8.23 -28.69 0.92
N GLN A 371 7.16 -27.93 0.64
CA GLN A 371 5.83 -28.49 0.49
C GLN A 371 5.66 -29.22 -0.85
N LEU A 372 6.24 -28.73 -1.93
CA LEU A 372 6.28 -29.42 -3.21
C LEU A 372 7.00 -30.76 -3.12
N LYS A 373 8.07 -30.84 -2.33
CA LYS A 373 8.76 -32.11 -2.09
C LYS A 373 7.88 -33.15 -1.41
N LYS A 374 6.96 -32.75 -0.53
CA LYS A 374 6.01 -33.69 0.12
C LYS A 374 5.07 -34.38 -0.87
N ILE A 375 4.80 -33.74 -2.00
CA ILE A 375 3.94 -34.29 -3.06
C ILE A 375 4.76 -34.93 -4.21
N GLY A 376 6.08 -35.11 -4.02
CA GLY A 376 6.97 -35.76 -5.00
C GLY A 376 7.44 -34.82 -6.13
N VAL A 377 7.35 -33.51 -5.99
CA VAL A 377 7.86 -32.52 -6.96
C VAL A 377 9.24 -32.03 -6.51
N GLU A 378 10.24 -32.19 -7.37
CA GLU A 378 11.55 -31.57 -7.20
C GLU A 378 11.50 -30.10 -7.64
N SER A 379 12.25 -29.22 -6.96
CA SER A 379 12.27 -27.81 -7.35
C SER A 379 13.61 -27.14 -7.07
N THR A 380 13.90 -26.10 -7.86
CA THR A 380 15.03 -25.19 -7.70
C THR A 380 14.51 -23.77 -7.47
N ILE A 381 15.27 -22.96 -6.72
CA ILE A 381 14.91 -21.57 -6.47
C ILE A 381 15.81 -20.66 -7.29
N LYS A 382 15.20 -19.84 -8.16
CA LYS A 382 15.84 -18.74 -8.87
C LYS A 382 15.58 -17.45 -8.12
N VAL A 383 16.62 -16.89 -7.51
CA VAL A 383 16.52 -15.61 -6.80
C VAL A 383 16.72 -14.46 -7.78
N VAL A 384 15.75 -13.55 -7.84
CA VAL A 384 15.86 -12.29 -8.58
C VAL A 384 16.47 -11.25 -7.65
N PRO A 385 17.52 -10.51 -8.08
CA PRO A 385 18.14 -9.47 -7.29
C PRO A 385 17.14 -8.42 -6.79
N PRO A 386 17.41 -7.77 -5.66
CA PRO A 386 16.56 -6.71 -5.16
C PRO A 386 16.57 -5.53 -6.15
N GLY A 387 15.40 -4.98 -6.39
CA GLY A 387 15.20 -3.89 -7.32
C GLY A 387 13.93 -4.12 -8.13
N SER A 388 12.97 -3.24 -7.95
CA SER A 388 11.65 -3.36 -8.57
C SER A 388 11.69 -3.49 -10.09
N SER A 389 12.69 -2.88 -10.77
CA SER A 389 12.82 -2.92 -12.23
C SER A 389 13.12 -4.33 -12.79
N THR A 390 13.97 -5.12 -12.10
CA THR A 390 14.29 -6.49 -12.53
C THR A 390 13.08 -7.42 -12.31
N TRP A 391 12.42 -7.35 -11.16
CA TRP A 391 11.21 -8.14 -10.92
C TRP A 391 10.12 -7.80 -11.92
N GLN A 392 9.84 -6.51 -12.14
CA GLN A 392 8.86 -6.05 -13.12
C GLN A 392 9.16 -6.55 -14.52
N SER A 393 10.42 -6.44 -14.98
CA SER A 393 10.79 -6.88 -16.33
C SER A 393 10.71 -8.39 -16.52
N GLU A 394 11.17 -9.18 -15.55
CA GLU A 394 11.23 -10.65 -15.66
C GLU A 394 9.86 -11.32 -15.38
N VAL A 395 9.15 -10.86 -14.34
CA VAL A 395 7.93 -11.51 -13.88
C VAL A 395 6.69 -10.90 -14.52
N TYR A 396 6.56 -9.57 -14.48
CA TYR A 396 5.32 -8.93 -14.90
C TYR A 396 5.24 -8.63 -16.39
N ILE A 397 6.36 -8.25 -17.02
CA ILE A 397 6.39 -7.89 -18.45
C ILE A 397 6.71 -9.11 -19.29
N ALA A 398 7.85 -9.75 -19.05
CA ALA A 398 8.32 -10.90 -19.85
C ALA A 398 7.59 -12.21 -19.49
N LYS A 399 6.96 -12.31 -18.33
CA LYS A 399 6.24 -13.51 -17.83
C LYS A 399 7.09 -14.78 -17.95
N ASN A 400 8.37 -14.67 -17.56
CA ASN A 400 9.37 -15.74 -17.74
C ASN A 400 9.22 -16.91 -16.77
N PRO A 401 8.81 -16.74 -15.49
CA PRO A 401 8.75 -17.85 -14.54
C PRO A 401 7.78 -18.96 -14.94
N GLN A 402 8.08 -20.20 -14.53
CA GLN A 402 7.12 -21.30 -14.46
C GLN A 402 6.16 -21.07 -13.27
N LEU A 403 6.75 -20.72 -12.13
CA LEU A 403 6.10 -20.43 -10.87
C LEU A 403 6.84 -19.29 -10.18
N ALA A 404 6.10 -18.34 -9.62
CA ALA A 404 6.66 -17.25 -8.84
C ALA A 404 6.02 -17.19 -7.44
N THR A 405 6.83 -16.93 -6.41
CA THR A 405 6.30 -16.51 -5.11
C THR A 405 6.17 -15.00 -5.10
N ASP A 406 4.95 -14.52 -5.16
CA ASP A 406 4.64 -13.10 -5.30
C ASP A 406 3.69 -12.61 -4.19
N GLY A 407 3.19 -11.42 -4.32
CA GLY A 407 2.19 -10.85 -3.44
C GLY A 407 1.58 -9.58 -4.02
N THR A 408 0.32 -9.40 -3.75
CA THR A 408 -0.41 -8.17 -4.06
C THR A 408 -0.27 -7.17 -2.92
N ILE A 409 -0.16 -5.89 -3.24
CA ILE A 409 -0.23 -4.81 -2.23
C ILE A 409 -1.67 -4.30 -2.12
N GLY A 410 -2.55 -4.75 -3.00
CA GLY A 410 -3.92 -4.28 -3.11
C GLY A 410 -4.02 -2.92 -3.82
N ARG A 411 -5.25 -2.56 -4.13
CA ARG A 411 -5.63 -1.26 -4.72
C ARG A 411 -6.91 -0.79 -4.05
N GLU A 412 -7.17 0.49 -4.07
CA GLU A 412 -8.39 1.07 -3.52
C GLU A 412 -9.63 0.52 -4.23
N SER A 413 -9.58 0.38 -5.56
CA SER A 413 -10.65 -0.26 -6.32
C SER A 413 -10.54 -1.79 -6.27
N PRO A 414 -11.53 -2.51 -5.71
CA PRO A 414 -11.58 -3.97 -5.77
C PRO A 414 -11.55 -4.51 -7.20
N VAL A 415 -12.25 -3.83 -8.11
CA VAL A 415 -12.30 -4.21 -9.54
C VAL A 415 -10.94 -4.07 -10.20
N GLN A 416 -10.20 -2.98 -9.92
CA GLN A 416 -8.84 -2.82 -10.44
C GLN A 416 -7.87 -3.84 -9.86
N ASN A 417 -8.04 -4.23 -8.60
CA ASN A 417 -7.25 -5.32 -8.02
C ASN A 417 -7.52 -6.64 -8.74
N LEU A 418 -8.79 -6.98 -8.96
CA LEU A 418 -9.17 -8.19 -9.70
C LEU A 418 -8.67 -8.18 -11.15
N LEU A 419 -8.72 -7.03 -11.83
CA LEU A 419 -8.16 -6.88 -13.17
C LEU A 419 -6.64 -7.09 -13.19
N ALA A 420 -5.93 -6.54 -12.21
CA ALA A 420 -4.47 -6.68 -12.14
C ALA A 420 -4.04 -8.14 -11.96
N VAL A 421 -4.80 -8.92 -11.17
CA VAL A 421 -4.45 -10.28 -10.77
C VAL A 421 -5.03 -11.33 -11.74
N TYR A 422 -6.27 -11.16 -12.20
CA TYR A 422 -7.01 -12.17 -12.97
C TYR A 422 -7.37 -11.73 -14.39
N GLY A 423 -7.27 -10.43 -14.68
CA GLY A 423 -7.58 -9.90 -16.01
C GLY A 423 -6.65 -10.44 -17.10
N PRO A 424 -7.10 -10.47 -18.37
CA PRO A 424 -6.29 -10.99 -19.48
C PRO A 424 -4.99 -10.18 -19.69
N GLU A 425 -5.06 -8.86 -19.50
CA GLU A 425 -3.92 -7.95 -19.56
C GLU A 425 -3.36 -7.61 -18.17
N GLY A 426 -3.79 -8.34 -17.13
CA GLY A 426 -3.39 -8.10 -15.74
C GLY A 426 -1.88 -8.20 -15.56
N ILE A 427 -1.28 -7.16 -15.02
CA ILE A 427 0.17 -7.09 -14.81
C ILE A 427 0.67 -8.22 -13.91
N MET A 428 -0.12 -8.61 -12.92
CA MET A 428 0.19 -9.69 -11.95
C MET A 428 -0.34 -11.05 -12.41
N ASN A 429 -1.09 -11.13 -13.50
CA ASN A 429 -1.50 -12.41 -14.09
C ASN A 429 -0.34 -13.03 -14.86
N LEU A 430 0.41 -13.92 -14.20
CA LEU A 430 1.59 -14.57 -14.79
C LEU A 430 1.25 -15.39 -16.04
N SER A 431 0.03 -15.91 -16.13
CA SER A 431 -0.49 -16.69 -17.25
C SER A 431 -0.94 -15.82 -18.46
N GLY A 432 -1.01 -14.49 -18.29
CA GLY A 432 -1.44 -13.59 -19.37
C GLY A 432 -2.90 -13.79 -19.78
N PRO A 433 -3.24 -13.91 -21.09
CA PRO A 433 -4.61 -13.85 -21.59
C PRO A 433 -5.47 -15.10 -21.33
N HIS A 434 -5.23 -15.81 -20.22
CA HIS A 434 -6.04 -16.97 -19.81
C HIS A 434 -7.22 -16.61 -18.88
N ALA A 435 -7.59 -15.31 -18.81
CA ALA A 435 -8.84 -14.95 -18.12
C ALA A 435 -10.05 -15.54 -18.84
N SER A 436 -10.94 -16.15 -18.07
CA SER A 436 -12.13 -16.76 -18.67
C SER A 436 -13.16 -15.71 -19.09
N PRO A 437 -14.01 -16.00 -20.08
CA PRO A 437 -15.16 -15.17 -20.42
C PRO A 437 -16.11 -14.96 -19.25
N GLU A 438 -16.26 -15.95 -18.37
CA GLU A 438 -17.10 -15.85 -17.17
C GLU A 438 -16.56 -14.82 -16.17
N PHE A 439 -15.22 -14.77 -15.98
CA PHE A 439 -14.62 -13.74 -15.13
C PHE A 439 -14.85 -12.34 -15.69
N THR A 440 -14.62 -12.14 -16.98
CA THR A 440 -14.86 -10.85 -17.64
C THR A 440 -16.31 -10.42 -17.50
N THR A 441 -17.26 -11.36 -17.73
CA THR A 441 -18.70 -11.11 -17.60
C THR A 441 -19.07 -10.74 -16.16
N ALA A 442 -18.55 -11.48 -15.17
CA ALA A 442 -18.82 -11.21 -13.75
C ALA A 442 -18.27 -9.84 -13.34
N LEU A 443 -17.08 -9.48 -13.80
CA LEU A 443 -16.46 -8.20 -13.51
C LEU A 443 -17.19 -7.03 -14.15
N ASP A 444 -17.64 -7.18 -15.40
CA ASP A 444 -18.48 -6.20 -16.09
C ASP A 444 -19.82 -6.00 -15.38
N ALA A 445 -20.41 -7.05 -14.83
CA ALA A 445 -21.61 -6.94 -14.01
C ALA A 445 -21.37 -6.08 -12.75
N VAL A 446 -20.20 -6.21 -12.10
CA VAL A 446 -19.81 -5.33 -10.97
C VAL A 446 -19.69 -3.89 -11.42
N ARG A 447 -18.94 -3.64 -12.50
CA ARG A 447 -18.70 -2.27 -13.02
C ARG A 447 -20.01 -1.54 -13.38
N ARG A 448 -21.00 -2.27 -13.88
CA ARG A 448 -22.31 -1.73 -14.28
C ARG A 448 -23.32 -1.63 -13.14
N THR A 449 -22.94 -1.95 -11.91
CA THR A 449 -23.81 -1.92 -10.74
C THR A 449 -23.48 -0.72 -9.88
N PRO A 450 -24.44 0.19 -9.59
CA PRO A 450 -24.25 1.27 -8.63
C PRO A 450 -23.75 0.79 -7.28
N LEU A 451 -22.90 1.56 -6.62
CA LEU A 451 -22.29 1.16 -5.33
C LEU A 451 -23.33 0.98 -4.23
N GLU A 452 -24.44 1.72 -4.30
CA GLU A 452 -25.55 1.69 -3.34
C GLU A 452 -26.56 0.56 -3.64
N ASP A 453 -26.42 -0.11 -4.79
CA ASP A 453 -27.32 -1.21 -5.17
C ASP A 453 -27.08 -2.42 -4.25
N PRO A 454 -28.13 -3.02 -3.64
CA PRO A 454 -27.98 -4.22 -2.82
C PRO A 454 -27.28 -5.40 -3.53
N GLU A 455 -27.33 -5.44 -4.87
CA GLU A 455 -26.67 -6.45 -5.70
C GLU A 455 -25.16 -6.19 -5.89
N TYR A 456 -24.64 -5.00 -5.51
CA TYR A 456 -23.23 -4.66 -5.71
C TYR A 456 -22.29 -5.67 -5.03
N LYS A 457 -22.44 -5.85 -3.73
CA LYS A 457 -21.60 -6.78 -2.96
C LYS A 457 -21.75 -8.23 -3.40
N PRO A 458 -22.97 -8.79 -3.62
CA PRO A 458 -23.13 -10.12 -4.21
C PRO A 458 -22.42 -10.30 -5.55
N ARG A 459 -22.49 -9.32 -6.45
CA ARG A 459 -21.81 -9.37 -7.76
C ARG A 459 -20.29 -9.28 -7.61
N LEU A 460 -19.80 -8.43 -6.72
CA LEU A 460 -18.38 -8.35 -6.41
C LEU A 460 -17.87 -9.70 -5.87
N TRP A 461 -18.58 -10.32 -4.95
CA TRP A 461 -18.23 -11.64 -4.42
C TRP A 461 -18.26 -12.73 -5.49
N GLN A 462 -19.20 -12.66 -6.42
CA GLN A 462 -19.25 -13.58 -7.56
C GLN A 462 -18.03 -13.39 -8.47
N ALA A 463 -17.61 -12.14 -8.76
CA ALA A 463 -16.43 -11.87 -9.57
C ALA A 463 -15.15 -12.37 -8.88
N VAL A 464 -15.00 -12.15 -7.55
CA VAL A 464 -13.90 -12.71 -6.76
C VAL A 464 -13.90 -14.24 -6.85
N LYS A 465 -15.05 -14.89 -6.65
CA LYS A 465 -15.16 -16.35 -6.71
C LYS A 465 -14.74 -16.91 -8.07
N VAL A 466 -15.27 -16.37 -9.14
CA VAL A 466 -14.92 -16.81 -10.50
C VAL A 466 -13.43 -16.58 -10.78
N GLY A 467 -12.88 -15.42 -10.38
CA GLY A 467 -11.45 -15.13 -10.51
C GLY A 467 -10.59 -16.14 -9.79
N VAL A 468 -10.88 -16.46 -8.53
CA VAL A 468 -10.15 -17.44 -7.74
C VAL A 468 -10.28 -18.85 -8.30
N GLU A 469 -11.49 -19.28 -8.67
CA GLU A 469 -11.74 -20.64 -9.17
C GLU A 469 -11.05 -20.91 -10.50
N GLN A 470 -10.94 -19.91 -11.36
CA GLN A 470 -10.39 -20.06 -12.72
C GLN A 470 -8.92 -19.68 -12.85
N SER A 471 -8.41 -18.83 -11.96
CA SER A 471 -6.98 -18.48 -11.94
C SER A 471 -6.14 -19.64 -11.43
N PRO A 472 -4.93 -19.87 -11.97
CA PRO A 472 -3.96 -20.81 -11.42
C PRO A 472 -3.23 -20.26 -10.18
N THR A 473 -3.41 -18.99 -9.83
CA THR A 473 -2.79 -18.35 -8.67
C THR A 473 -3.35 -18.92 -7.37
N ASN A 474 -2.47 -19.32 -6.46
CA ASN A 474 -2.83 -19.84 -5.15
C ASN A 474 -2.46 -18.82 -4.08
N TYR A 475 -3.43 -18.10 -3.54
CA TYR A 475 -3.23 -17.27 -2.36
C TYR A 475 -2.94 -18.13 -1.14
N LEU A 476 -2.02 -17.66 -0.31
CA LEU A 476 -1.51 -18.38 0.84
C LEU A 476 -1.90 -17.72 2.16
N PHE A 477 -1.59 -16.43 2.29
CA PHE A 477 -1.86 -15.66 3.51
C PHE A 477 -1.95 -14.16 3.22
N SER A 478 -2.71 -13.46 4.03
CA SER A 478 -2.70 -11.99 4.08
C SER A 478 -1.58 -11.52 5.01
N ASN A 479 -0.90 -10.45 4.59
CA ASN A 479 0.20 -9.85 5.32
C ASN A 479 -0.36 -8.65 6.11
N PRO A 480 -0.43 -8.71 7.45
CA PRO A 480 -1.00 -7.61 8.22
C PRO A 480 -0.02 -6.44 8.33
N TRP A 481 -0.53 -5.26 8.69
CA TRP A 481 0.27 -4.20 9.28
C TRP A 481 0.74 -4.66 10.67
N ILE A 482 2.04 -4.70 10.89
CA ILE A 482 2.65 -4.90 12.21
C ILE A 482 3.21 -3.56 12.65
N ILE A 483 2.60 -2.99 13.67
CA ILE A 483 2.81 -1.61 14.06
C ILE A 483 3.42 -1.56 15.44
N VAL A 484 4.44 -0.75 15.59
CA VAL A 484 4.95 -0.30 16.87
C VAL A 484 4.84 1.22 16.93
N SER A 485 4.37 1.73 18.06
CA SER A 485 4.23 3.17 18.25
C SER A 485 4.58 3.58 19.68
N ASN A 486 5.00 4.84 19.81
CA ASN A 486 5.15 5.48 21.09
C ASN A 486 3.79 5.46 21.83
N PRO A 487 3.73 5.10 23.13
CA PRO A 487 2.52 5.12 23.91
C PRO A 487 1.79 6.47 23.98
N ASP A 488 2.50 7.57 23.71
CA ASP A 488 1.91 8.91 23.69
C ASP A 488 1.15 9.21 22.39
N LEU A 489 1.39 8.43 21.32
CA LEU A 489 0.66 8.52 20.05
C LEU A 489 -0.66 7.75 20.16
N LYS A 490 -1.80 8.47 20.09
CA LYS A 490 -3.13 7.92 20.28
C LYS A 490 -3.98 7.99 19.01
N ASN A 491 -4.98 7.13 18.95
CA ASN A 491 -6.01 7.11 17.91
C ASN A 491 -5.43 6.90 16.50
N LEU A 492 -4.35 6.12 16.37
CA LEU A 492 -3.82 5.77 15.06
C LEU A 492 -4.90 5.16 14.16
N ASN A 493 -5.14 5.80 13.03
CA ASN A 493 -6.16 5.40 12.06
C ASN A 493 -5.53 4.64 10.90
N ILE A 494 -5.38 3.32 11.09
CA ILE A 494 -4.73 2.42 10.14
C ILE A 494 -5.78 1.64 9.39
N LEU A 495 -5.93 1.98 8.12
CA LEU A 495 -6.84 1.33 7.20
C LEU A 495 -6.11 0.19 6.45
N PRO A 496 -6.84 -0.75 5.86
CA PRO A 496 -6.21 -1.80 5.05
C PRO A 496 -5.38 -1.26 3.88
N SER A 497 -5.74 -0.10 3.33
CA SER A 497 -5.06 0.53 2.18
C SER A 497 -3.96 1.53 2.56
N GLN A 498 -4.11 2.24 3.68
CA GLN A 498 -3.23 3.35 4.06
C GLN A 498 -3.36 3.76 5.53
N VAL A 499 -2.41 4.58 6.00
CA VAL A 499 -2.50 5.27 7.30
C VAL A 499 -3.16 6.64 7.09
N ARG A 500 -4.09 7.01 7.98
CA ARG A 500 -4.74 8.32 8.01
C ARG A 500 -4.44 9.03 9.31
N TRP A 501 -4.33 10.35 9.25
CA TRP A 501 -3.85 11.18 10.37
C TRP A 501 -4.93 12.01 11.05
N GLU A 502 -6.17 12.01 10.53
CA GLU A 502 -7.32 12.65 11.16
C GLU A 502 -7.66 11.98 12.49
N GLY A 503 -7.80 12.78 13.53
CA GLY A 503 -8.08 12.32 14.89
C GLY A 503 -6.88 11.77 15.67
N VAL A 504 -5.71 11.65 15.07
CA VAL A 504 -4.48 11.22 15.74
C VAL A 504 -3.98 12.34 16.66
N THR A 505 -3.64 11.99 17.91
CA THR A 505 -3.16 12.94 18.92
C THR A 505 -1.88 12.45 19.57
N VAL A 506 -1.04 13.39 20.00
CA VAL A 506 0.15 13.16 20.84
C VAL A 506 -0.15 13.68 22.23
N SER A 507 0.00 12.86 23.29
CA SER A 507 -0.37 13.19 24.68
C SER A 507 0.83 13.57 25.54
#